data_21a868784882ecc938892ccc4db8649f
#
_entry.id   21a868784882ecc938892ccc4db8649f
#
_cell.length_a   1.000
_cell.length_b   1.000
_cell.length_c   1.000
_cell.angle_alpha   90.00
_cell.angle_beta   90.00
_cell.angle_gamma   90.00
#
_symmetry.space_group_name_H-M   'P 1'
#
loop_
_entity.id
_entity.type
_entity.pdbx_description
1 polymer ?
#
loop_
_entity_poly.entity_id
_entity_poly.type
_entity_poly.pdbx_seq_one_letter_code
_entity_poly.pdbx_strand_id
1 'polypeptide(L)'
;MLAMLPFLAGCQSDPDVGTPLYPVEEEDVTPKVYVYNGTIEGNEMASTLVNTPAGLVIPEDTLRFHVRMSRPASSDVKVSVALDNTAAEEYDATAELLSTDVLKLLTDEVTIPAGQIISSEEIVIAINDESAAVKALEKYAVVAVVLNASGAGVAQEYNTYIWKLYKETLNVYAELNTGAVIEGMTEIPKSDWTFSTTNTNYGNEITDGDVSAWNYGMVSTPGGTMTFEFSSPRKVSAFACITPQYASYYRYGVGALKVETSDDGETWTGHGTVTLQQLTGNGVWTVAKFYEPVTAKYFRYSPQTRANGSTGYAYVGEVKIYE
;
A
#
# COMPACT_ATOMS: atom_id res chain seq x y z
N MET A 1 96.41 -3.89 10.20
CA MET A 1 95.85 -2.68 9.52
C MET A 1 94.74 -3.14 8.61
N LEU A 2 93.46 -2.98 9.03
CA LEU A 2 92.31 -3.43 8.31
C LEU A 2 91.67 -2.20 7.68
N ALA A 3 91.64 -2.13 6.34
CA ALA A 3 91.02 -1.03 5.63
C ALA A 3 89.51 -1.30 5.49
N MET A 4 88.76 -0.43 6.07
CA MET A 4 87.30 -0.42 5.96
C MET A 4 86.91 0.33 4.69
N LEU A 5 86.34 -0.33 3.70
CA LEU A 5 85.67 0.27 2.53
C LEU A 5 84.27 0.69 2.90
N PRO A 6 83.81 1.92 2.63
CA PRO A 6 82.39 2.30 2.79
C PRO A 6 81.61 1.79 1.63
N PHE A 7 80.58 1.00 1.92
CA PHE A 7 79.47 0.71 0.98
C PHE A 7 78.66 1.98 0.81
N LEU A 8 78.74 2.63 -0.33
CA LEU A 8 77.76 3.58 -0.81
C LEU A 8 76.63 2.78 -1.41
N ALA A 9 75.60 2.57 -0.62
CA ALA A 9 74.32 2.14 -1.18
C ALA A 9 73.75 3.30 -2.03
N GLY A 10 73.78 3.14 -3.36
CA GLY A 10 73.10 4.09 -4.26
C GLY A 10 71.66 4.11 -3.98
N CYS A 11 71.06 5.29 -3.77
CA CYS A 11 69.67 5.52 -3.87
C CYS A 11 69.21 5.12 -5.29
N GLN A 12 68.34 4.15 -5.39
CA GLN A 12 67.64 3.89 -6.63
C GLN A 12 66.91 5.16 -7.02
N SER A 13 66.92 5.43 -8.32
CA SER A 13 66.25 6.56 -8.96
C SER A 13 64.88 6.83 -8.38
N ASP A 14 64.62 8.11 -8.11
CA ASP A 14 63.27 8.57 -7.82
C ASP A 14 62.25 7.97 -8.83
N PRO A 15 61.08 7.54 -8.37
CA PRO A 15 60.04 7.09 -9.30
C PRO A 15 59.76 8.21 -10.29
N ASP A 16 59.64 7.86 -11.55
CA ASP A 16 59.39 8.79 -12.64
C ASP A 16 58.24 9.72 -12.25
N VAL A 17 58.52 11.02 -12.17
CA VAL A 17 57.56 12.05 -11.82
C VAL A 17 56.54 12.12 -12.98
N GLY A 18 55.41 11.47 -12.81
CA GLY A 18 54.36 11.34 -13.85
C GLY A 18 53.74 9.95 -13.97
N THR A 19 54.38 8.92 -13.37
CA THR A 19 53.73 7.61 -13.27
C THR A 19 52.92 7.55 -12.00
N PRO A 20 51.58 7.40 -12.04
CA PRO A 20 50.78 7.31 -10.84
C PRO A 20 51.22 6.10 -9.99
N LEU A 21 51.40 6.28 -8.69
CA LEU A 21 51.82 5.25 -7.73
C LEU A 21 50.82 4.07 -7.67
N TYR A 22 49.62 4.29 -8.15
CA TYR A 22 48.58 3.30 -8.32
C TYR A 22 48.08 3.38 -9.76
N PRO A 23 47.76 2.25 -10.42
CA PRO A 23 47.10 2.29 -11.73
C PRO A 23 45.85 3.11 -11.55
N VAL A 24 45.77 4.25 -12.23
CA VAL A 24 44.50 4.97 -12.36
C VAL A 24 43.66 4.12 -13.30
N GLU A 25 42.67 3.44 -12.78
CA GLU A 25 41.64 2.89 -13.63
C GLU A 25 41.09 4.06 -14.46
N GLU A 26 41.08 3.95 -15.78
CA GLU A 26 40.48 4.99 -16.65
C GLU A 26 39.04 5.14 -16.21
N GLU A 27 38.73 6.28 -15.61
CA GLU A 27 37.38 6.59 -15.15
C GLU A 27 36.48 6.60 -16.38
N ASP A 28 35.46 5.72 -16.39
CA ASP A 28 34.48 5.70 -17.47
C ASP A 28 33.69 7.03 -17.47
N VAL A 29 34.12 7.94 -18.33
CA VAL A 29 33.54 9.29 -18.47
C VAL A 29 32.35 9.33 -19.42
N THR A 30 31.89 8.19 -19.93
CA THR A 30 30.72 8.12 -20.81
C THR A 30 29.47 8.64 -20.07
N PRO A 31 28.73 9.59 -20.68
CA PRO A 31 27.45 10.01 -20.11
C PRO A 31 26.51 8.83 -19.96
N LYS A 32 25.90 8.66 -18.79
CA LYS A 32 24.96 7.56 -18.51
C LYS A 32 23.63 8.10 -18.04
N VAL A 33 22.55 7.61 -18.62
CA VAL A 33 21.19 7.92 -18.17
C VAL A 33 20.78 7.07 -17.00
N TYR A 34 19.94 7.63 -16.11
CA TYR A 34 19.42 6.98 -14.92
C TYR A 34 18.10 7.61 -14.47
N VAL A 35 17.36 6.92 -13.60
CA VAL A 35 16.19 7.44 -12.91
C VAL A 35 16.60 7.80 -11.48
N TYR A 36 16.09 8.93 -10.99
CA TYR A 36 16.22 9.30 -9.60
C TYR A 36 14.96 10.03 -9.14
N ASN A 37 14.22 9.40 -8.23
CA ASN A 37 12.97 9.95 -7.71
C ASN A 37 13.13 10.85 -6.48
N GLY A 38 14.38 11.09 -6.04
CA GLY A 38 14.66 11.96 -4.88
C GLY A 38 14.53 11.27 -3.51
N THR A 39 14.29 9.97 -3.46
CA THR A 39 14.20 9.21 -2.21
C THR A 39 15.46 8.37 -1.97
N ILE A 40 15.72 8.03 -0.71
CA ILE A 40 16.84 7.15 -0.30
C ILE A 40 16.51 5.68 -0.63
N GLU A 41 15.23 5.34 -0.77
CA GLU A 41 14.75 3.97 -0.94
C GLU A 41 14.82 3.47 -2.39
N GLY A 42 15.36 4.30 -3.31
CA GLY A 42 15.51 3.94 -4.72
C GLY A 42 14.32 4.32 -5.58
N ASN A 43 14.25 3.73 -6.78
CA ASN A 43 13.21 4.01 -7.77
C ASN A 43 12.05 3.03 -7.62
N GLU A 44 11.29 3.19 -6.54
CA GLU A 44 10.18 2.30 -6.24
C GLU A 44 8.88 3.09 -6.03
N MET A 45 7.79 2.50 -6.45
CA MET A 45 6.43 2.97 -6.22
C MET A 45 5.54 1.77 -5.87
N ALA A 46 4.50 1.99 -5.08
CA ALA A 46 3.49 1.00 -4.79
C ALA A 46 2.10 1.58 -5.07
N SER A 47 1.25 0.78 -5.71
CA SER A 47 -0.16 1.10 -5.90
C SER A 47 -1.03 -0.04 -5.43
N THR A 48 -2.18 0.29 -4.84
CA THR A 48 -3.16 -0.70 -4.41
C THR A 48 -4.35 -0.70 -5.39
N LEU A 49 -4.58 -1.87 -5.98
CA LEU A 49 -5.73 -2.14 -6.83
C LEU A 49 -6.86 -2.61 -5.94
N VAL A 50 -7.86 -1.77 -5.72
CA VAL A 50 -9.01 -2.09 -4.86
C VAL A 50 -10.13 -2.64 -5.72
N ASN A 51 -10.34 -3.95 -5.66
CA ASN A 51 -11.45 -4.61 -6.35
C ASN A 51 -12.73 -4.50 -5.50
N THR A 52 -13.72 -3.80 -6.03
CA THR A 52 -15.05 -3.67 -5.40
C THR A 52 -16.11 -4.25 -6.30
N PRO A 53 -17.32 -4.57 -5.81
CA PRO A 53 -18.45 -4.97 -6.65
C PRO A 53 -18.86 -3.90 -7.69
N ALA A 54 -18.54 -2.63 -7.44
CA ALA A 54 -18.76 -1.53 -8.37
C ALA A 54 -17.67 -1.42 -9.45
N GLY A 55 -16.58 -2.18 -9.33
CA GLY A 55 -15.45 -2.20 -10.25
C GLY A 55 -14.10 -2.02 -9.56
N LEU A 56 -13.05 -1.98 -10.37
CA LEU A 56 -11.68 -1.77 -9.92
C LEU A 56 -11.43 -0.27 -9.69
N VAL A 57 -10.86 0.06 -8.54
CA VAL A 57 -10.44 1.43 -8.18
C VAL A 57 -8.94 1.42 -7.92
N ILE A 58 -8.20 2.33 -8.56
CA ILE A 58 -6.75 2.47 -8.42
C ILE A 58 -6.46 3.93 -8.07
N PRO A 59 -6.28 4.27 -6.78
CA PRO A 59 -6.08 5.67 -6.36
C PRO A 59 -4.81 6.31 -6.95
N GLU A 60 -3.74 5.51 -7.10
CA GLU A 60 -2.45 5.93 -7.66
C GLU A 60 -2.15 5.08 -8.89
N ASP A 61 -2.67 5.48 -10.03
CA ASP A 61 -2.63 4.75 -11.29
C ASP A 61 -1.56 5.24 -12.27
N THR A 62 -0.84 6.30 -11.95
CA THR A 62 0.10 6.96 -12.87
C THR A 62 1.45 7.24 -12.24
N LEU A 63 2.50 6.73 -12.87
CA LEU A 63 3.90 7.00 -12.57
C LEU A 63 4.42 8.12 -13.50
N ARG A 64 5.14 9.11 -12.93
CA ARG A 64 5.78 10.21 -13.65
C ARG A 64 7.19 10.42 -13.15
N PHE A 65 8.15 10.54 -14.04
CA PHE A 65 9.52 10.87 -13.69
C PHE A 65 10.29 11.50 -14.84
N HIS A 66 11.24 12.37 -14.50
CA HIS A 66 12.26 12.82 -15.44
C HIS A 66 13.42 11.83 -15.49
N VAL A 67 13.95 11.60 -16.69
CA VAL A 67 15.21 10.89 -16.86
C VAL A 67 16.36 11.87 -16.60
N ARG A 68 17.40 11.42 -15.92
CA ARG A 68 18.61 12.18 -15.64
C ARG A 68 19.81 11.57 -16.32
N MET A 69 20.87 12.33 -16.42
CA MET A 69 22.14 11.92 -16.98
C MET A 69 23.30 12.32 -16.05
N SER A 70 24.30 11.45 -15.94
CA SER A 70 25.44 11.65 -15.03
C SER A 70 26.31 12.86 -15.42
N ARG A 71 26.36 13.21 -16.72
CA ARG A 71 27.12 14.34 -17.29
C ARG A 71 26.40 14.82 -18.55
N PRO A 72 26.58 16.10 -18.96
CA PRO A 72 26.04 16.58 -20.23
C PRO A 72 26.66 15.84 -21.42
N ALA A 73 25.83 15.52 -22.42
CA ALA A 73 26.29 15.05 -23.71
C ALA A 73 26.44 16.22 -24.71
N SER A 74 27.25 16.03 -25.74
CA SER A 74 27.46 17.06 -26.79
C SER A 74 26.32 17.12 -27.82
N SER A 75 25.44 16.13 -27.82
CA SER A 75 24.24 16.04 -28.69
C SER A 75 23.03 15.61 -27.86
N ASP A 76 21.86 15.76 -28.43
CA ASP A 76 20.62 15.28 -27.85
C ASP A 76 20.69 13.76 -27.60
N VAL A 77 20.20 13.33 -26.42
CA VAL A 77 20.09 11.93 -26.03
C VAL A 77 18.62 11.55 -25.94
N LYS A 78 18.21 10.57 -26.73
CA LYS A 78 16.88 9.98 -26.67
C LYS A 78 16.85 8.83 -25.68
N VAL A 79 15.86 8.83 -24.81
CA VAL A 79 15.67 7.79 -23.79
C VAL A 79 14.25 7.27 -23.90
N SER A 80 14.12 5.97 -24.08
CA SER A 80 12.84 5.28 -24.06
C SER A 80 12.76 4.31 -22.87
N VAL A 81 11.54 3.88 -22.55
CA VAL A 81 11.26 2.89 -21.52
C VAL A 81 10.61 1.64 -22.10
N ALA A 82 10.87 0.52 -21.47
CA ALA A 82 10.22 -0.75 -21.77
C ALA A 82 9.93 -1.53 -20.50
N LEU A 83 8.97 -2.44 -20.56
CA LEU A 83 8.73 -3.42 -19.50
C LEU A 83 9.73 -4.56 -19.60
N ASP A 84 10.26 -5.01 -18.47
CA ASP A 84 11.19 -6.13 -18.39
C ASP A 84 10.79 -7.09 -17.27
N ASN A 85 10.21 -8.21 -17.66
CA ASN A 85 9.80 -9.26 -16.73
C ASN A 85 11.00 -9.97 -16.08
N THR A 86 12.17 -10.00 -16.73
CA THR A 86 13.38 -10.56 -16.13
C THR A 86 13.84 -9.70 -14.97
N ALA A 87 13.87 -8.38 -15.15
CA ALA A 87 14.19 -7.46 -14.06
C ALA A 87 13.14 -7.50 -12.92
N ALA A 88 11.87 -7.73 -13.23
CA ALA A 88 10.83 -7.91 -12.22
C ALA A 88 11.03 -9.20 -11.42
N GLU A 89 11.33 -10.32 -12.07
CA GLU A 89 11.62 -11.61 -11.44
C GLU A 89 12.90 -11.57 -10.59
N GLU A 90 13.94 -10.90 -11.07
CA GLU A 90 15.18 -10.69 -10.31
C GLU A 90 14.97 -9.85 -9.06
N TYR A 91 14.05 -8.89 -9.12
CA TYR A 91 13.69 -8.06 -7.98
C TYR A 91 12.90 -8.84 -6.92
N ASP A 92 11.87 -9.58 -7.32
CA ASP A 92 11.06 -10.43 -6.43
C ASP A 92 10.48 -11.64 -7.17
N ALA A 93 11.16 -12.77 -7.04
CA ALA A 93 10.74 -14.04 -7.65
C ALA A 93 9.41 -14.60 -7.08
N THR A 94 8.86 -14.02 -6.02
CA THR A 94 7.58 -14.44 -5.43
C THR A 94 6.39 -13.65 -5.94
N ALA A 95 6.64 -12.54 -6.65
CA ALA A 95 5.60 -11.71 -7.25
C ALA A 95 5.00 -12.38 -8.50
N GLU A 96 3.73 -12.10 -8.77
CA GLU A 96 3.12 -12.50 -10.03
C GLU A 96 3.76 -11.71 -11.18
N LEU A 97 4.14 -12.41 -12.25
CA LEU A 97 4.62 -11.77 -13.47
C LEU A 97 3.41 -11.42 -14.35
N LEU A 98 3.30 -10.15 -14.69
CA LEU A 98 2.21 -9.64 -15.51
C LEU A 98 2.62 -9.52 -16.99
N SER A 99 1.64 -9.61 -17.89
CA SER A 99 1.83 -9.35 -19.31
C SER A 99 2.17 -7.89 -19.59
N THR A 100 2.74 -7.59 -20.75
CA THR A 100 3.18 -6.24 -21.11
C THR A 100 2.05 -5.24 -21.31
N ASP A 101 0.80 -5.69 -21.39
CA ASP A 101 -0.38 -4.85 -21.52
C ASP A 101 -0.90 -4.28 -20.19
N VAL A 102 -0.25 -4.61 -19.06
CA VAL A 102 -0.63 -4.09 -17.73
C VAL A 102 -0.38 -2.60 -17.57
N LEU A 103 0.49 -2.03 -18.40
CA LEU A 103 0.78 -0.61 -18.41
C LEU A 103 0.42 0.02 -19.75
N LYS A 104 -0.06 1.25 -19.70
CA LYS A 104 -0.20 2.17 -20.83
C LYS A 104 0.98 3.14 -20.79
N LEU A 105 1.90 3.05 -21.75
CA LEU A 105 2.99 4.01 -21.91
C LEU A 105 2.42 5.25 -22.58
N LEU A 106 2.11 6.30 -21.81
CA LEU A 106 1.53 7.54 -22.31
C LEU A 106 2.60 8.45 -22.91
N THR A 107 3.80 8.45 -22.32
CA THR A 107 5.02 9.04 -22.87
C THR A 107 6.13 8.03 -22.65
N ASP A 108 6.53 7.34 -23.70
CA ASP A 108 7.48 6.23 -23.67
C ASP A 108 8.89 6.61 -24.13
N GLU A 109 9.05 7.80 -24.75
CA GLU A 109 10.34 8.36 -25.16
C GLU A 109 10.42 9.83 -24.76
N VAL A 110 11.58 10.24 -24.24
CA VAL A 110 11.92 11.64 -23.92
C VAL A 110 13.30 11.99 -24.44
N THR A 111 13.57 13.29 -24.57
CA THR A 111 14.88 13.80 -24.99
C THR A 111 15.55 14.55 -23.86
N ILE A 112 16.85 14.27 -23.63
CA ILE A 112 17.74 15.12 -22.85
C ILE A 112 18.50 15.99 -23.85
N PRO A 113 18.26 17.31 -23.90
CA PRO A 113 18.91 18.19 -24.87
C PRO A 113 20.44 18.27 -24.66
N ALA A 114 21.15 18.54 -25.72
CA ALA A 114 22.60 18.76 -25.67
C ALA A 114 22.98 19.76 -24.59
N GLY A 115 23.98 19.43 -23.78
CA GLY A 115 24.45 20.25 -22.66
C GLY A 115 23.57 20.23 -21.40
N GLN A 116 22.44 19.51 -21.42
CA GLN A 116 21.56 19.33 -20.26
C GLN A 116 21.80 17.96 -19.60
N ILE A 117 21.28 17.81 -18.37
CA ILE A 117 21.39 16.57 -17.58
C ILE A 117 20.01 16.04 -17.14
N ILE A 118 18.92 16.64 -17.58
CA ILE A 118 17.55 16.26 -17.25
C ILE A 118 16.74 16.32 -18.56
N SER A 119 15.81 15.35 -18.73
CA SER A 119 14.89 15.31 -19.87
C SER A 119 13.97 16.53 -19.85
N SER A 120 13.64 17.04 -21.06
CA SER A 120 12.72 18.17 -21.24
C SER A 120 11.30 17.84 -20.79
N GLU A 121 10.91 16.57 -20.91
CA GLU A 121 9.58 16.06 -20.59
C GLU A 121 9.71 14.88 -19.61
N GLU A 122 8.59 14.53 -18.97
CA GLU A 122 8.51 13.34 -18.12
C GLU A 122 8.14 12.10 -18.92
N ILE A 123 8.68 10.96 -18.54
CA ILE A 123 8.08 9.66 -18.83
C ILE A 123 6.78 9.58 -18.04
N VAL A 124 5.71 9.17 -18.70
CA VAL A 124 4.37 9.04 -18.09
C VAL A 124 3.82 7.65 -18.40
N ILE A 125 3.56 6.89 -17.36
CA ILE A 125 3.09 5.51 -17.46
C ILE A 125 1.87 5.35 -16.56
N ALA A 126 0.80 4.76 -17.08
CA ALA A 126 -0.42 4.48 -16.30
C ALA A 126 -0.68 2.98 -16.22
N ILE A 127 -1.32 2.54 -15.13
CA ILE A 127 -1.84 1.18 -15.03
C ILE A 127 -2.98 1.04 -16.04
N ASN A 128 -2.97 -0.06 -16.79
CA ASN A 128 -4.05 -0.38 -17.70
C ASN A 128 -5.17 -1.13 -16.97
N ASP A 129 -6.12 -0.40 -16.43
CA ASP A 129 -7.30 -0.92 -15.73
C ASP A 129 -8.20 -1.86 -16.57
N GLU A 130 -8.07 -1.79 -17.91
CA GLU A 130 -8.76 -2.69 -18.83
C GLU A 130 -8.02 -4.01 -19.07
N SER A 131 -6.75 -4.11 -18.71
CA SER A 131 -5.94 -5.34 -18.89
C SER A 131 -6.57 -6.53 -18.16
N ALA A 132 -6.66 -7.65 -18.85
CA ALA A 132 -7.10 -8.92 -18.26
C ALA A 132 -6.15 -9.38 -17.14
N ALA A 133 -4.84 -9.12 -17.27
CA ALA A 133 -3.85 -9.47 -16.27
C ALA A 133 -4.01 -8.62 -14.99
N VAL A 134 -4.28 -7.33 -15.13
CA VAL A 134 -4.58 -6.44 -13.98
C VAL A 134 -5.84 -6.89 -13.26
N LYS A 135 -6.89 -7.24 -13.99
CA LYS A 135 -8.16 -7.75 -13.43
C LYS A 135 -7.99 -9.10 -12.74
N ALA A 136 -7.13 -9.97 -13.28
CA ALA A 136 -6.88 -11.32 -12.79
C ALA A 136 -5.84 -11.41 -11.66
N LEU A 137 -5.05 -10.35 -11.42
CA LEU A 137 -4.07 -10.31 -10.32
C LEU A 137 -4.72 -10.80 -9.02
N GLU A 138 -4.07 -11.73 -8.31
CA GLU A 138 -4.65 -12.30 -7.08
C GLU A 138 -4.27 -11.49 -5.84
N LYS A 139 -2.99 -11.16 -5.66
CA LYS A 139 -2.50 -10.49 -4.45
C LYS A 139 -1.43 -9.44 -4.70
N TYR A 140 -0.38 -9.79 -5.42
CA TYR A 140 0.82 -8.99 -5.51
C TYR A 140 1.58 -9.27 -6.80
N ALA A 141 1.94 -8.21 -7.50
CA ALA A 141 2.81 -8.27 -8.67
C ALA A 141 3.88 -7.19 -8.62
N VAL A 142 4.96 -7.42 -9.35
CA VAL A 142 6.00 -6.42 -9.61
C VAL A 142 6.06 -6.16 -11.11
N VAL A 143 6.14 -4.89 -11.47
CA VAL A 143 6.40 -4.45 -12.83
C VAL A 143 7.71 -3.67 -12.83
N ALA A 144 8.66 -4.07 -13.67
CA ALA A 144 9.92 -3.35 -13.85
C ALA A 144 9.88 -2.56 -15.16
N VAL A 145 10.17 -1.27 -15.06
CA VAL A 145 10.29 -0.34 -16.18
C VAL A 145 11.77 -0.01 -16.36
N VAL A 146 12.37 -0.47 -17.47
CA VAL A 146 13.79 -0.30 -17.75
C VAL A 146 14.03 0.82 -18.75
N LEU A 147 15.16 1.54 -18.58
CA LEU A 147 15.60 2.57 -19.52
C LEU A 147 16.38 1.97 -20.67
N ASN A 148 16.15 2.52 -21.86
CA ASN A 148 16.98 2.34 -23.06
C ASN A 148 17.42 3.72 -23.55
N ALA A 149 18.66 3.88 -23.97
CA ALA A 149 19.19 5.16 -24.45
C ALA A 149 19.85 5.04 -25.81
N SER A 150 19.72 6.10 -26.61
CA SER A 150 20.47 6.30 -27.85
C SER A 150 21.30 7.57 -27.75
N GLY A 151 22.62 7.46 -27.93
CA GLY A 151 23.57 8.56 -27.79
C GLY A 151 24.22 8.71 -26.42
N ALA A 152 23.90 7.82 -25.48
CA ALA A 152 24.54 7.72 -24.15
C ALA A 152 24.49 6.26 -23.67
N GLY A 153 25.28 5.94 -22.64
CA GLY A 153 25.14 4.69 -21.89
C GLY A 153 23.94 4.71 -20.95
N VAL A 154 23.58 3.53 -20.43
CA VAL A 154 22.61 3.38 -19.33
C VAL A 154 23.39 3.01 -18.08
N ALA A 155 23.08 3.61 -16.95
CA ALA A 155 23.72 3.29 -15.67
C ALA A 155 23.44 1.83 -15.29
N GLN A 156 24.38 1.18 -14.62
CA GLN A 156 24.14 -0.19 -14.12
C GLN A 156 23.16 -0.20 -12.95
N GLU A 157 23.24 0.84 -12.12
CA GLU A 157 22.30 1.09 -11.04
C GLU A 157 21.34 2.22 -11.43
N TYR A 158 20.14 2.27 -10.86
CA TYR A 158 19.13 3.28 -11.14
C TYR A 158 18.65 3.33 -12.60
N ASN A 159 18.79 2.22 -13.33
CA ASN A 159 18.29 2.09 -14.71
C ASN A 159 16.87 1.51 -14.80
N THR A 160 16.32 1.13 -13.66
CA THR A 160 15.02 0.46 -13.54
C THR A 160 14.16 1.20 -12.52
N TYR A 161 12.88 1.31 -12.83
CA TYR A 161 11.86 1.74 -11.89
C TYR A 161 10.98 0.54 -11.54
N ILE A 162 10.82 0.25 -10.26
CA ILE A 162 10.03 -0.86 -9.75
C ILE A 162 8.66 -0.35 -9.33
N TRP A 163 7.61 -0.93 -9.88
CA TRP A 163 6.23 -0.62 -9.50
C TRP A 163 5.59 -1.86 -8.88
N LYS A 164 5.30 -1.77 -7.58
CA LYS A 164 4.65 -2.83 -6.79
C LYS A 164 3.14 -2.66 -6.88
N LEU A 165 2.45 -3.68 -7.33
CA LEU A 165 1.01 -3.69 -7.45
C LEU A 165 0.42 -4.65 -6.43
N TYR A 166 -0.33 -4.13 -5.47
CA TYR A 166 -1.06 -4.93 -4.49
C TYR A 166 -2.52 -4.98 -4.85
N LYS A 167 -3.18 -6.12 -4.68
CA LYS A 167 -4.60 -6.25 -4.86
C LYS A 167 -5.31 -6.48 -3.55
N GLU A 168 -6.32 -5.68 -3.31
CA GLU A 168 -7.24 -5.82 -2.19
C GLU A 168 -8.68 -5.99 -2.71
N THR A 169 -9.47 -6.79 -2.00
CA THR A 169 -10.91 -6.87 -2.24
C THR A 169 -11.62 -6.12 -1.15
N LEU A 170 -12.47 -5.19 -1.53
CA LEU A 170 -13.24 -4.37 -0.63
C LEU A 170 -14.73 -4.46 -0.99
N ASN A 171 -15.48 -5.22 -0.20
CA ASN A 171 -16.94 -5.28 -0.29
C ASN A 171 -17.63 -4.45 0.80
N VAL A 172 -16.91 -3.53 1.47
CA VAL A 172 -17.47 -2.69 2.53
C VAL A 172 -17.11 -1.22 2.32
N TYR A 173 -18.01 -0.33 2.70
CA TYR A 173 -17.79 1.12 2.73
C TYR A 173 -18.40 1.72 3.99
N ALA A 174 -17.96 2.93 4.35
CA ALA A 174 -18.43 3.61 5.54
C ALA A 174 -19.49 4.67 5.24
N GLU A 175 -20.43 4.79 6.14
CA GLU A 175 -21.43 5.85 6.12
C GLU A 175 -21.62 6.42 7.54
N LEU A 176 -21.59 7.72 7.66
CA LEU A 176 -21.96 8.38 8.90
C LEU A 176 -23.49 8.47 9.00
N ASN A 177 -24.03 7.86 10.04
CA ASN A 177 -25.46 7.95 10.34
C ASN A 177 -25.69 8.45 11.76
N THR A 178 -26.32 9.59 11.90
CA THR A 178 -26.65 10.18 13.21
C THR A 178 -27.87 9.56 13.88
N GLY A 179 -28.63 8.73 13.12
CA GLY A 179 -29.81 7.98 13.60
C GLY A 179 -29.52 6.50 13.80
N ALA A 180 -30.41 5.82 14.50
CA ALA A 180 -30.34 4.37 14.67
C ALA A 180 -30.97 3.59 13.50
N VAL A 181 -31.59 4.27 12.55
CA VAL A 181 -32.32 3.66 11.42
C VAL A 181 -31.55 3.95 10.14
N ILE A 182 -31.20 2.91 9.40
CA ILE A 182 -30.59 3.01 8.07
C ILE A 182 -31.73 2.91 7.03
N GLU A 183 -31.88 3.93 6.21
CA GLU A 183 -32.94 3.98 5.20
C GLU A 183 -32.85 2.77 4.26
N GLY A 184 -34.00 2.13 4.04
CA GLY A 184 -34.12 0.98 3.13
C GLY A 184 -33.61 -0.34 3.71
N MET A 185 -33.19 -0.40 4.97
CA MET A 185 -32.71 -1.62 5.64
C MET A 185 -33.55 -1.94 6.87
N THR A 186 -33.66 -3.23 7.16
CA THR A 186 -34.36 -3.74 8.35
C THR A 186 -33.36 -4.22 9.39
N GLU A 187 -33.46 -3.72 10.61
CA GLU A 187 -32.65 -4.22 11.73
C GLU A 187 -32.99 -5.69 12.02
N ILE A 188 -31.97 -6.53 12.08
CA ILE A 188 -32.11 -7.93 12.47
C ILE A 188 -32.25 -7.99 13.98
N PRO A 189 -33.35 -8.55 14.53
CA PRO A 189 -33.58 -8.59 15.96
C PRO A 189 -32.46 -9.33 16.70
N LYS A 190 -32.12 -8.85 17.89
CA LYS A 190 -31.11 -9.49 18.75
C LYS A 190 -31.43 -10.95 19.10
N SER A 191 -32.69 -11.33 19.09
CA SER A 191 -33.12 -12.72 19.29
C SER A 191 -32.63 -13.69 18.22
N ASP A 192 -32.23 -13.17 17.04
CA ASP A 192 -31.90 -13.99 15.87
C ASP A 192 -30.40 -14.32 15.79
N TRP A 193 -29.59 -13.74 16.67
CA TRP A 193 -28.13 -13.94 16.68
C TRP A 193 -27.57 -14.02 18.11
N THR A 194 -26.44 -14.68 18.22
CA THR A 194 -25.59 -14.66 19.43
C THR A 194 -24.37 -13.80 19.19
N PHE A 195 -23.80 -13.25 20.28
CA PHE A 195 -22.67 -12.35 20.22
C PHE A 195 -21.52 -12.88 21.08
N SER A 196 -20.34 -12.81 20.55
CA SER A 196 -19.11 -13.12 21.28
C SER A 196 -17.99 -12.12 20.95
N THR A 197 -17.09 -11.93 21.89
CA THR A 197 -15.96 -11.00 21.75
C THR A 197 -14.66 -11.65 22.19
N THR A 198 -13.55 -11.17 21.62
CA THR A 198 -12.19 -11.51 22.08
C THR A 198 -11.40 -10.25 22.40
N ASN A 199 -10.47 -10.34 23.36
CA ASN A 199 -9.63 -9.20 23.77
C ASN A 199 -10.45 -7.94 24.08
N THR A 200 -11.48 -8.10 24.91
CA THR A 200 -12.41 -7.05 25.30
C THR A 200 -12.51 -6.91 26.80
N ASN A 201 -12.85 -5.70 27.23
CA ASN A 201 -13.34 -5.44 28.58
C ASN A 201 -14.81 -4.97 28.45
N TYR A 202 -15.66 -5.41 29.36
CA TYR A 202 -17.08 -5.05 29.38
C TYR A 202 -17.80 -5.39 28.05
N GLY A 203 -17.56 -6.62 27.54
CA GLY A 203 -18.10 -7.04 26.23
C GLY A 203 -19.63 -7.18 26.20
N ASN A 204 -20.26 -7.42 27.34
CA ASN A 204 -21.72 -7.57 27.45
C ASN A 204 -22.46 -6.25 27.22
N GLU A 205 -21.83 -5.13 27.53
CA GLU A 205 -22.37 -3.77 27.40
C GLU A 205 -22.49 -3.38 25.90
N ILE A 206 -21.82 -4.11 24.99
CA ILE A 206 -21.87 -3.81 23.55
C ILE A 206 -23.23 -4.19 22.94
N THR A 207 -24.01 -5.05 23.59
CA THR A 207 -25.26 -5.60 23.03
C THR A 207 -26.41 -5.65 24.02
N ASP A 208 -26.39 -4.87 25.10
CA ASP A 208 -27.43 -4.89 26.11
C ASP A 208 -28.62 -3.95 25.84
N GLY A 209 -28.50 -3.11 24.81
CA GLY A 209 -29.50 -2.14 24.38
C GLY A 209 -29.44 -0.81 25.14
N ASP A 210 -28.48 -0.65 26.06
CA ASP A 210 -28.30 0.59 26.81
C ASP A 210 -27.22 1.46 26.18
N VAL A 211 -27.61 2.59 25.63
CA VAL A 211 -26.71 3.59 25.01
C VAL A 211 -26.38 4.76 25.96
N SER A 212 -26.53 4.55 27.27
CA SER A 212 -26.24 5.59 28.27
C SER A 212 -24.75 5.94 28.33
N ALA A 213 -24.44 7.07 28.99
CA ALA A 213 -23.10 7.68 28.96
C ALA A 213 -21.97 6.79 29.47
N TRP A 214 -22.23 5.88 30.39
CA TRP A 214 -21.21 5.02 30.99
C TRP A 214 -21.29 3.56 30.57
N ASN A 215 -22.22 3.24 29.66
CA ASN A 215 -22.43 1.89 29.17
C ASN A 215 -21.75 1.71 27.85
N TYR A 216 -20.61 1.03 27.82
CA TYR A 216 -19.83 0.71 26.63
C TYR A 216 -18.84 -0.41 26.88
N GLY A 217 -18.63 -1.24 25.89
CA GLY A 217 -17.52 -2.18 25.87
C GLY A 217 -16.26 -1.56 25.27
N MET A 218 -15.12 -2.19 25.58
CA MET A 218 -13.80 -1.79 25.11
C MET A 218 -13.16 -2.94 24.33
N VAL A 219 -12.99 -2.79 23.03
CA VAL A 219 -12.43 -3.80 22.10
C VAL A 219 -11.01 -3.42 21.73
N SER A 220 -10.04 -4.33 21.93
CA SER A 220 -8.62 -4.07 21.59
C SER A 220 -8.42 -3.75 20.10
N THR A 221 -7.58 -2.79 19.80
CA THR A 221 -7.23 -2.38 18.44
C THR A 221 -5.70 -2.38 18.22
N PRO A 222 -5.17 -3.21 17.32
CA PRO A 222 -5.80 -4.37 16.72
C PRO A 222 -5.92 -5.55 17.67
N GLY A 223 -6.60 -6.61 17.26
CA GLY A 223 -6.59 -7.91 17.90
C GLY A 223 -7.85 -8.28 18.68
N GLY A 224 -8.76 -7.34 18.93
CA GLY A 224 -10.09 -7.63 19.45
C GLY A 224 -11.09 -7.93 18.34
N THR A 225 -12.10 -8.74 18.61
CA THR A 225 -13.16 -9.08 17.66
C THR A 225 -14.55 -8.95 18.29
N MET A 226 -15.52 -8.66 17.43
CA MET A 226 -16.95 -8.74 17.70
C MET A 226 -17.55 -9.71 16.69
N THR A 227 -18.04 -10.86 17.14
CA THR A 227 -18.54 -11.93 16.27
C THR A 227 -20.03 -12.16 16.53
N PHE A 228 -20.80 -12.17 15.46
CA PHE A 228 -22.22 -12.47 15.43
C PHE A 228 -22.42 -13.84 14.77
N GLU A 229 -23.13 -14.72 15.44
CA GLU A 229 -23.50 -16.03 14.93
C GLU A 229 -25.01 -16.12 14.78
N PHE A 230 -25.47 -16.47 13.59
CA PHE A 230 -26.86 -16.77 13.28
C PHE A 230 -27.14 -18.27 13.38
N SER A 231 -28.36 -18.66 13.69
CA SER A 231 -28.76 -20.08 13.72
C SER A 231 -28.68 -20.77 12.35
N SER A 232 -28.82 -20.00 11.28
CA SER A 232 -28.64 -20.39 9.87
C SER A 232 -28.07 -19.22 9.07
N PRO A 233 -27.47 -19.46 7.89
CA PRO A 233 -26.94 -18.37 7.08
C PRO A 233 -28.00 -17.26 6.88
N ARG A 234 -27.60 -16.02 7.14
CA ARG A 234 -28.43 -14.83 7.06
C ARG A 234 -27.83 -13.83 6.09
N LYS A 235 -28.65 -13.17 5.30
CA LYS A 235 -28.22 -12.07 4.45
C LYS A 235 -28.06 -10.80 5.29
N VAL A 236 -26.85 -10.24 5.30
CA VAL A 236 -26.53 -8.99 6.02
C VAL A 236 -26.09 -7.92 5.03
N SER A 237 -26.64 -6.73 5.19
CA SER A 237 -26.39 -5.55 4.36
C SER A 237 -25.50 -4.53 5.07
N ALA A 238 -25.59 -4.42 6.40
CA ALA A 238 -24.81 -3.46 7.17
C ALA A 238 -24.60 -3.86 8.63
N PHE A 239 -23.53 -3.31 9.19
CA PHE A 239 -23.22 -3.28 10.61
C PHE A 239 -23.14 -1.82 11.07
N ALA A 240 -23.75 -1.49 12.19
CA ALA A 240 -23.66 -0.18 12.82
C ALA A 240 -23.16 -0.29 14.24
N CYS A 241 -22.34 0.67 14.66
CA CYS A 241 -21.94 0.83 16.05
C CYS A 241 -22.07 2.29 16.49
N ILE A 242 -22.46 2.49 17.75
CA ILE A 242 -22.58 3.81 18.34
C ILE A 242 -21.37 4.12 19.22
N THR A 243 -20.93 5.38 19.20
CA THR A 243 -19.93 5.87 20.13
C THR A 243 -20.51 6.07 21.52
N PRO A 244 -19.72 5.88 22.58
CA PRO A 244 -20.16 6.20 23.94
C PRO A 244 -20.66 7.64 24.07
N GLN A 245 -21.69 7.85 24.87
CA GLN A 245 -22.28 9.18 25.10
C GLN A 245 -21.59 9.93 26.25
N TYR A 246 -20.29 9.73 26.47
CA TYR A 246 -19.57 10.34 27.57
C TYR A 246 -18.40 11.22 27.12
N ALA A 247 -18.41 12.47 27.56
CA ALA A 247 -17.33 13.46 27.39
C ALA A 247 -16.79 13.48 25.95
N SER A 248 -15.45 13.32 25.77
CA SER A 248 -14.79 13.26 24.47
C SER A 248 -14.50 11.81 24.01
N TYR A 249 -15.23 10.82 24.53
CA TYR A 249 -14.96 9.40 24.27
C TYR A 249 -15.28 8.97 22.84
N TYR A 250 -16.02 9.76 22.07
CA TYR A 250 -16.18 9.56 20.64
C TYR A 250 -14.84 9.41 19.91
N ARG A 251 -13.76 10.04 20.40
CA ARG A 251 -12.41 9.92 19.82
C ARG A 251 -11.84 8.51 19.95
N TYR A 252 -12.36 7.73 20.89
CA TYR A 252 -11.97 6.34 21.13
C TYR A 252 -12.95 5.35 20.50
N GLY A 253 -13.96 5.80 19.79
CA GLY A 253 -14.82 4.95 18.97
C GLY A 253 -14.03 4.19 17.90
N VAL A 254 -14.68 3.33 17.15
CA VAL A 254 -14.05 2.54 16.08
C VAL A 254 -13.63 3.46 14.93
N GLY A 255 -12.36 3.41 14.54
CA GLY A 255 -11.81 4.20 13.43
C GLY A 255 -11.70 3.39 12.14
N ALA A 256 -10.94 2.30 12.13
CA ALA A 256 -10.90 1.35 11.04
C ALA A 256 -11.46 0.00 11.49
N LEU A 257 -12.22 -0.65 10.63
CA LEU A 257 -12.94 -1.88 10.92
C LEU A 257 -12.69 -2.91 9.83
N LYS A 258 -12.06 -4.02 10.18
CA LYS A 258 -11.93 -5.20 9.31
C LYS A 258 -13.21 -6.02 9.39
N VAL A 259 -13.73 -6.45 8.23
CA VAL A 259 -14.96 -7.23 8.12
C VAL A 259 -14.67 -8.58 7.48
N GLU A 260 -15.15 -9.64 8.12
CA GLU A 260 -14.96 -11.02 7.69
C GLU A 260 -16.25 -11.81 7.91
N THR A 261 -16.49 -12.83 7.08
CA THR A 261 -17.61 -13.78 7.22
C THR A 261 -17.13 -15.22 7.19
N SER A 262 -17.96 -16.11 7.73
CA SER A 262 -17.70 -17.55 7.73
C SER A 262 -19.02 -18.34 7.75
N ASP A 263 -19.00 -19.55 7.21
CA ASP A 263 -20.13 -20.50 7.33
C ASP A 263 -19.89 -21.53 8.43
N ASP A 264 -18.63 -21.79 8.83
CA ASP A 264 -18.23 -22.79 9.82
C ASP A 264 -17.66 -22.19 11.12
N GLY A 265 -17.34 -20.90 11.15
CA GLY A 265 -16.70 -20.22 12.27
C GLY A 265 -15.17 -20.43 12.36
N GLU A 266 -14.59 -21.23 11.45
CA GLU A 266 -13.18 -21.57 11.40
C GLU A 266 -12.46 -20.91 10.20
N THR A 267 -13.05 -21.05 9.01
CA THR A 267 -12.54 -20.48 7.76
C THR A 267 -13.19 -19.15 7.47
N TRP A 268 -12.39 -18.08 7.35
CA TRP A 268 -12.91 -16.72 7.24
C TRP A 268 -12.61 -16.09 5.86
N THR A 269 -13.65 -15.55 5.24
CA THR A 269 -13.57 -14.77 4.02
C THR A 269 -13.52 -13.28 4.36
N GLY A 270 -12.44 -12.60 3.94
CA GLY A 270 -12.28 -11.15 4.14
C GLY A 270 -13.09 -10.32 3.14
N HIS A 271 -13.73 -9.26 3.64
CA HIS A 271 -14.44 -8.25 2.84
C HIS A 271 -13.72 -6.90 2.82
N GLY A 272 -12.51 -6.87 3.38
CA GLY A 272 -11.67 -5.69 3.46
C GLY A 272 -11.73 -4.96 4.81
N THR A 273 -10.99 -3.86 4.87
CA THR A 273 -10.97 -2.95 6.01
C THR A 273 -11.53 -1.61 5.59
N VAL A 274 -12.55 -1.14 6.30
CA VAL A 274 -13.17 0.15 6.04
C VAL A 274 -12.73 1.16 7.11
N THR A 275 -12.35 2.37 6.68
CA THR A 275 -12.17 3.50 7.60
C THR A 275 -13.52 4.15 7.82
N LEU A 276 -14.02 4.08 9.06
CA LEU A 276 -15.26 4.73 9.44
C LEU A 276 -15.05 6.24 9.46
N GLN A 277 -16.08 7.00 9.11
CA GLN A 277 -15.96 8.45 9.05
C GLN A 277 -15.56 9.03 10.40
N GLN A 278 -14.75 10.08 10.36
CA GLN A 278 -14.25 10.73 11.57
C GLN A 278 -15.41 11.27 12.41
N LEU A 279 -15.49 10.81 13.64
CA LEU A 279 -16.59 11.12 14.53
C LEU A 279 -16.44 12.52 15.11
N THR A 280 -17.50 13.28 15.10
CA THR A 280 -17.53 14.69 15.57
C THR A 280 -18.22 14.87 16.91
N GLY A 281 -18.80 13.80 17.48
CA GLY A 281 -19.54 13.89 18.74
C GLY A 281 -19.84 12.54 19.36
N ASN A 282 -20.44 12.60 20.55
CA ASN A 282 -20.90 11.43 21.30
C ASN A 282 -22.25 10.93 20.77
N GLY A 283 -22.51 9.64 20.94
CA GLY A 283 -23.78 9.04 20.54
C GLY A 283 -24.02 9.06 19.02
N VAL A 284 -22.96 9.09 18.23
CA VAL A 284 -23.05 9.05 16.76
C VAL A 284 -22.92 7.61 16.28
N TRP A 285 -23.86 7.20 15.44
CA TRP A 285 -23.81 5.92 14.77
C TRP A 285 -22.90 6.01 13.55
N THR A 286 -21.97 5.08 13.45
CA THR A 286 -21.18 4.81 12.25
C THR A 286 -21.58 3.47 11.65
N VAL A 287 -21.58 3.39 10.34
CA VAL A 287 -22.11 2.23 9.62
C VAL A 287 -21.04 1.73 8.65
N ALA A 288 -20.78 0.42 8.71
CA ALA A 288 -20.09 -0.32 7.66
C ALA A 288 -21.15 -1.04 6.81
N LYS A 289 -21.32 -0.62 5.56
CA LYS A 289 -22.26 -1.23 4.60
C LYS A 289 -21.50 -2.14 3.65
N PHE A 290 -22.11 -3.25 3.29
CA PHE A 290 -21.65 -4.03 2.15
C PHE A 290 -22.09 -3.36 0.84
N TYR A 291 -21.20 -3.30 -0.16
CA TYR A 291 -21.59 -2.97 -1.54
C TYR A 291 -22.57 -3.99 -2.08
N GLU A 292 -22.27 -5.27 -1.87
CA GLU A 292 -23.18 -6.39 -2.13
C GLU A 292 -23.44 -7.11 -0.80
N PRO A 293 -24.70 -7.21 -0.36
CA PRO A 293 -25.06 -7.93 0.86
C PRO A 293 -24.54 -9.36 0.86
N VAL A 294 -24.02 -9.81 1.99
CA VAL A 294 -23.38 -11.13 2.13
C VAL A 294 -24.30 -12.06 2.89
N THR A 295 -24.42 -13.30 2.43
CA THR A 295 -25.11 -14.38 3.15
C THR A 295 -24.08 -15.28 3.79
N ALA A 296 -24.07 -15.35 5.12
CA ALA A 296 -23.17 -16.20 5.90
C ALA A 296 -23.79 -16.53 7.28
N LYS A 297 -23.23 -17.53 7.95
CA LYS A 297 -23.65 -17.88 9.31
C LYS A 297 -22.95 -17.01 10.37
N TYR A 298 -21.71 -16.62 10.14
CA TYR A 298 -20.90 -15.83 11.06
C TYR A 298 -20.44 -14.53 10.39
N PHE A 299 -20.52 -13.43 11.15
CA PHE A 299 -20.01 -12.13 10.77
C PHE A 299 -19.05 -11.65 11.86
N ARG A 300 -17.81 -11.33 11.50
CA ARG A 300 -16.78 -10.85 12.41
C ARG A 300 -16.34 -9.44 12.05
N TYR A 301 -16.42 -8.55 13.01
CA TYR A 301 -16.02 -7.15 12.90
C TYR A 301 -14.87 -6.92 13.87
N SER A 302 -13.71 -6.55 13.34
CA SER A 302 -12.46 -6.41 14.12
C SER A 302 -11.95 -4.98 14.03
N PRO A 303 -12.10 -4.15 15.09
CA PRO A 303 -11.53 -2.82 15.13
C PRO A 303 -10.01 -2.86 14.93
N GLN A 304 -9.49 -2.05 14.01
CA GLN A 304 -8.06 -1.94 13.72
C GLN A 304 -7.45 -0.71 14.36
N THR A 305 -8.19 0.39 14.39
CA THR A 305 -7.79 1.65 15.02
C THR A 305 -8.97 2.27 15.76
N ARG A 306 -8.66 3.23 16.64
CA ARG A 306 -9.63 4.17 17.19
C ARG A 306 -9.99 5.26 16.18
N ALA A 307 -11.05 5.99 16.41
CA ALA A 307 -11.49 7.11 15.57
C ALA A 307 -10.44 8.22 15.41
N ASN A 308 -9.53 8.38 16.38
CA ASN A 308 -8.40 9.30 16.30
C ASN A 308 -7.15 8.71 15.62
N GLY A 309 -7.25 7.54 15.01
CA GLY A 309 -6.15 6.86 14.33
C GLY A 309 -5.19 6.08 15.25
N SER A 310 -5.30 6.21 16.57
CA SER A 310 -4.42 5.50 17.52
C SER A 310 -4.84 4.04 17.73
N THR A 311 -3.95 3.25 18.30
CA THR A 311 -4.24 1.89 18.78
C THR A 311 -4.59 1.88 20.26
N GLY A 312 -5.07 0.73 20.79
CA GLY A 312 -5.45 0.55 22.19
C GLY A 312 -6.85 -0.08 22.30
N TYR A 313 -7.79 0.49 23.03
CA TYR A 313 -9.17 -0.01 23.10
C TYR A 313 -10.12 0.94 22.36
N ALA A 314 -10.83 0.44 21.34
CA ALA A 314 -11.97 1.14 20.78
C ALA A 314 -13.18 0.98 21.70
N TYR A 315 -13.93 2.07 21.90
CA TYR A 315 -15.09 2.11 22.76
C TYR A 315 -16.36 2.01 21.94
N VAL A 316 -17.20 1.04 22.26
CA VAL A 316 -18.45 0.72 21.55
C VAL A 316 -19.59 0.74 22.53
N GLY A 317 -20.54 1.64 22.35
CA GLY A 317 -21.72 1.76 23.22
C GLY A 317 -22.77 0.71 22.90
N GLU A 318 -23.06 0.47 21.64
CA GLU A 318 -24.02 -0.53 21.17
C GLU A 318 -23.75 -0.88 19.73
N VAL A 319 -24.24 -2.02 19.26
CA VAL A 319 -24.14 -2.49 17.86
C VAL A 319 -25.49 -2.95 17.31
N LYS A 320 -25.65 -2.84 15.98
CA LYS A 320 -26.82 -3.29 15.26
C LYS A 320 -26.39 -3.94 13.93
N ILE A 321 -27.18 -4.90 13.46
CA ILE A 321 -26.99 -5.56 12.18
C ILE A 321 -28.27 -5.40 11.36
N TYR A 322 -28.12 -5.24 10.06
CA TYR A 322 -29.22 -4.96 9.13
C TYR A 322 -29.18 -5.89 7.92
N GLU A 323 -30.40 -6.26 7.45
CA GLU A 323 -30.64 -6.96 6.20
C GLU A 323 -31.28 -6.06 5.14
#